data_a700be17dc82a7b83c293d02d2c63d97
#
_entry.id   a700be17dc82a7b83c293d02d2c63d97
#
_cell.length_a   1.000
_cell.length_b   1.000
_cell.length_c   1.000
_cell.angle_alpha   90.00
_cell.angle_beta   90.00
_cell.angle_gamma   90.00
#
_symmetry.space_group_name_H-M   'P 1'
#
loop_
_entity.id
_entity.type
_entity.pdbx_description
1 polymer ?
#
loop_
_entity_poly.entity_id
_entity_poly.type
_entity_poly.pdbx_seq_one_letter_code
_entity_poly.pdbx_strand_id
1 'polypeptide(L)'
;MVVNLFYSNPSLLPVHGFGYLIPRSVPFIANPELALGVVFDSDAAIGQDDIPGTKVTVMLGGHWWDGLESYPDEEEGANMAKALLKRHLNIAEEPQAVNVGLQKDCIPQYTVGHEQRMWKASEMLERFQGRLRVAGNSYTGVGLNDCIRAAKDVVTKLVDGTGRTGLEAFVGGRKWSWVHVKPVK
;
A
#
# COMPACT_ATOMS: atom_id res chain seq x y z
N MET A 1 -8.66 4.20 4.49
CA MET A 1 -9.81 3.91 3.59
C MET A 1 -9.37 4.10 2.15
N VAL A 2 -9.88 3.29 1.25
CA VAL A 2 -9.65 3.41 -0.19
C VAL A 2 -10.99 3.63 -0.86
N VAL A 3 -11.08 4.66 -1.71
CA VAL A 3 -12.29 5.01 -2.44
C VAL A 3 -11.96 4.98 -3.94
N ASN A 4 -12.56 4.04 -4.65
CA ASN A 4 -12.44 3.93 -6.10
C ASN A 4 -13.65 4.60 -6.75
N LEU A 5 -13.40 5.50 -7.68
CA LEU A 5 -14.44 6.23 -8.41
C LEU A 5 -14.26 6.04 -9.91
N PHE A 6 -15.37 5.77 -10.59
CA PHE A 6 -15.42 5.66 -12.04
C PHE A 6 -16.37 6.70 -12.62
N TYR A 7 -15.89 7.39 -13.66
CA TYR A 7 -16.60 8.41 -14.42
C TYR A 7 -16.66 7.98 -15.90
N SER A 8 -17.80 8.12 -16.53
CA SER A 8 -17.97 7.77 -17.96
C SER A 8 -17.22 8.70 -18.92
N ASN A 9 -16.86 9.90 -18.47
CA ASN A 9 -16.04 10.83 -19.23
C ASN A 9 -14.55 10.42 -19.16
N PRO A 10 -13.89 10.07 -20.27
CA PRO A 10 -12.49 9.60 -20.26
C PRO A 10 -11.45 10.74 -20.15
N SER A 11 -11.90 12.00 -20.18
CA SER A 11 -11.02 13.17 -20.27
C SER A 11 -11.11 14.10 -19.06
N LEU A 12 -11.35 13.54 -17.86
CA LEU A 12 -11.49 14.36 -16.64
C LEU A 12 -10.17 14.74 -15.98
N LEU A 13 -9.11 13.97 -16.20
CA LEU A 13 -7.82 14.25 -15.58
C LEU A 13 -7.16 15.47 -16.24
N PRO A 14 -6.85 16.54 -15.47
CA PRO A 14 -6.19 17.72 -15.99
C PRO A 14 -4.70 17.51 -16.28
N VAL A 15 -4.13 16.43 -15.76
CA VAL A 15 -2.73 16.03 -15.93
C VAL A 15 -2.66 14.51 -16.06
N HIS A 16 -1.67 14.02 -16.81
CA HIS A 16 -1.42 12.59 -16.97
C HIS A 16 -0.27 12.12 -16.06
N GLY A 17 -0.38 10.89 -15.60
CA GLY A 17 0.64 10.26 -14.75
C GLY A 17 0.08 9.19 -13.82
N PHE A 18 0.92 8.74 -12.90
CA PHE A 18 0.51 7.72 -11.94
C PHE A 18 -0.48 8.25 -10.88
N GLY A 19 -0.37 9.53 -10.54
CA GLY A 19 -1.11 10.14 -9.45
C GLY A 19 -0.23 11.04 -8.59
N TYR A 20 -0.68 11.36 -7.37
CA TYR A 20 0.10 12.16 -6.43
C TYR A 20 -0.12 11.74 -4.97
N LEU A 21 0.87 12.05 -4.13
CA LEU A 21 0.79 11.90 -2.68
C LEU A 21 0.70 13.27 -2.02
N ILE A 22 0.02 13.32 -0.88
CA ILE A 22 -0.09 14.52 -0.03
C ILE A 22 0.93 14.36 1.10
N PRO A 23 1.98 15.22 1.16
CA PRO A 23 2.99 15.12 2.18
C PRO A 23 2.42 15.30 3.60
N ARG A 24 2.98 14.59 4.56
CA ARG A 24 2.58 14.69 5.98
C ARG A 24 2.74 16.12 6.56
N SER A 25 3.61 16.92 5.95
CA SER A 25 3.84 18.32 6.33
C SER A 25 2.74 19.28 5.90
N VAL A 26 1.79 18.85 5.05
CA VAL A 26 0.64 19.68 4.65
C VAL A 26 -0.25 19.90 5.87
N PRO A 27 -0.59 21.15 6.22
CA PRO A 27 -1.43 21.42 7.38
C PRO A 27 -2.88 20.96 7.14
N PHE A 28 -3.59 20.61 8.21
CA PHE A 28 -4.98 20.15 8.17
C PHE A 28 -5.90 21.05 7.33
N ILE A 29 -5.76 22.37 7.45
CA ILE A 29 -6.60 23.33 6.70
C ILE A 29 -6.44 23.20 5.17
N ALA A 30 -5.30 22.69 4.71
CA ALA A 30 -5.01 22.43 3.30
C ALA A 30 -5.33 20.98 2.87
N ASN A 31 -5.70 20.12 3.82
CA ASN A 31 -6.10 18.73 3.57
C ASN A 31 -7.24 18.31 4.53
N PRO A 32 -8.39 19.00 4.48
CA PRO A 32 -9.50 18.73 5.40
C PRO A 32 -10.13 17.35 5.19
N GLU A 33 -9.98 16.74 4.02
CA GLU A 33 -10.40 15.37 3.71
C GLU A 33 -9.48 14.30 4.28
N LEU A 34 -8.38 14.69 4.94
CA LEU A 34 -7.42 13.76 5.55
C LEU A 34 -6.89 12.71 4.55
N ALA A 35 -6.66 13.15 3.32
CA ALA A 35 -6.23 12.27 2.24
C ALA A 35 -4.72 12.03 2.27
N LEU A 36 -4.32 10.85 1.82
CA LEU A 36 -2.93 10.46 1.62
C LEU A 36 -2.47 10.72 0.18
N GLY A 37 -3.40 10.69 -0.77
CA GLY A 37 -3.10 10.89 -2.18
C GLY A 37 -4.17 10.31 -3.09
N VAL A 38 -3.94 10.46 -4.39
CA VAL A 38 -4.81 9.98 -5.45
C VAL A 38 -3.99 9.22 -6.49
N VAL A 39 -4.47 8.05 -6.89
CA VAL A 39 -3.94 7.29 -8.05
C VAL A 39 -4.84 7.52 -9.25
N PHE A 40 -4.26 7.77 -10.40
CA PHE A 40 -4.95 7.90 -11.67
C PHE A 40 -4.96 6.54 -12.36
N ASP A 41 -5.92 5.67 -11.98
CA ASP A 41 -5.94 4.27 -12.41
C ASP A 41 -6.03 4.13 -13.92
N SER A 42 -6.78 5.01 -14.60
CA SER A 42 -6.89 5.01 -16.06
C SER A 42 -5.55 5.23 -16.76
N ASP A 43 -4.66 6.02 -16.15
CA ASP A 43 -3.30 6.27 -16.67
C ASP A 43 -2.30 5.22 -16.19
N ALA A 44 -2.42 4.81 -14.92
CA ALA A 44 -1.48 3.87 -14.30
C ALA A 44 -1.63 2.43 -14.86
N ALA A 45 -2.82 2.08 -15.34
CA ALA A 45 -3.17 0.73 -15.76
C ALA A 45 -3.87 0.71 -17.11
N ILE A 46 -3.23 1.31 -18.11
CA ILE A 46 -3.76 1.41 -19.48
C ILE A 46 -4.12 0.02 -20.03
N GLY A 47 -5.35 -0.09 -20.59
CA GLY A 47 -5.82 -1.32 -21.23
C GLY A 47 -6.35 -2.39 -20.28
N GLN A 48 -6.55 -2.08 -19.00
CA GLN A 48 -7.19 -2.98 -18.04
C GLN A 48 -8.73 -2.87 -18.04
N ASP A 49 -9.28 -1.76 -18.49
CA ASP A 49 -10.71 -1.51 -18.49
C ASP A 49 -11.31 -1.75 -19.87
N ASP A 50 -12.44 -2.46 -19.91
CA ASP A 50 -13.21 -2.72 -21.15
C ASP A 50 -14.11 -1.54 -21.55
N ILE A 51 -14.36 -0.61 -20.61
CA ILE A 51 -15.24 0.55 -20.81
C ILE A 51 -14.40 1.82 -20.74
N PRO A 52 -14.46 2.69 -21.75
CA PRO A 52 -13.80 4.00 -21.70
C PRO A 52 -14.33 4.85 -20.54
N GLY A 53 -13.43 5.53 -19.83
CA GLY A 53 -13.80 6.39 -18.71
C GLY A 53 -12.58 6.84 -17.92
N THR A 54 -12.81 7.69 -16.91
CA THR A 54 -11.80 8.07 -15.94
C THR A 54 -12.00 7.30 -14.65
N LYS A 55 -10.98 6.56 -14.23
CA LYS A 55 -10.95 5.82 -12.96
C LYS A 55 -9.86 6.37 -12.08
N VAL A 56 -10.22 6.69 -10.85
CA VAL A 56 -9.30 7.20 -9.83
C VAL A 56 -9.51 6.51 -8.51
N THR A 57 -8.42 6.34 -7.77
CA THR A 57 -8.43 5.81 -6.40
C THR A 57 -7.97 6.91 -5.45
N VAL A 58 -8.83 7.28 -4.51
CA VAL A 58 -8.51 8.20 -3.41
C VAL A 58 -8.17 7.39 -2.16
N MET A 59 -7.02 7.69 -1.56
CA MET A 59 -6.58 7.09 -0.30
C MET A 59 -6.78 8.09 0.82
N LEU A 60 -7.55 7.71 1.85
CA LEU A 60 -7.89 8.54 3.02
C LEU A 60 -7.34 7.93 4.30
N GLY A 61 -7.02 8.77 5.27
CA GLY A 61 -6.67 8.37 6.63
C GLY A 61 -5.19 8.13 6.86
N GLY A 62 -4.79 6.88 7.14
CA GLY A 62 -3.44 6.58 7.61
C GLY A 62 -3.13 7.35 8.89
N HIS A 63 -1.99 8.03 8.94
CA HIS A 63 -1.56 8.82 10.11
C HIS A 63 -2.50 9.99 10.48
N TRP A 64 -3.36 10.43 9.54
CA TRP A 64 -4.35 11.46 9.83
C TRP A 64 -5.48 10.97 10.75
N TRP A 65 -5.68 9.66 10.82
CA TRP A 65 -6.71 9.04 11.63
C TRP A 65 -6.19 8.47 12.95
N ASP A 66 -4.92 8.72 13.26
CA ASP A 66 -4.34 8.32 14.54
C ASP A 66 -5.10 9.01 15.69
N GLY A 67 -5.69 8.20 16.57
CA GLY A 67 -6.45 8.69 17.73
C GLY A 67 -7.91 9.03 17.46
N LEU A 68 -8.46 8.78 16.27
CA LEU A 68 -9.90 8.89 16.04
C LEU A 68 -10.66 7.81 16.82
N GLU A 69 -11.77 8.21 17.46
CA GLU A 69 -12.68 7.28 18.16
C GLU A 69 -13.45 6.39 17.18
N SER A 70 -13.81 6.95 16.01
CA SER A 70 -14.51 6.23 14.93
C SER A 70 -13.97 6.65 13.57
N TYR A 71 -14.04 5.74 12.63
CA TYR A 71 -13.68 6.03 11.23
C TYR A 71 -14.91 6.47 10.45
N PRO A 72 -14.73 7.30 9.41
CA PRO A 72 -15.82 7.62 8.48
C PRO A 72 -16.46 6.34 7.92
N ASP A 73 -17.77 6.39 7.70
CA ASP A 73 -18.48 5.34 7.00
C ASP A 73 -18.28 5.41 5.46
N GLU A 74 -18.97 4.55 4.72
CA GLU A 74 -18.80 4.48 3.26
C GLU A 74 -19.31 5.74 2.55
N GLU A 75 -20.41 6.32 3.02
CA GLU A 75 -21.00 7.53 2.45
C GLU A 75 -20.12 8.75 2.74
N GLU A 76 -19.67 8.89 3.97
CA GLU A 76 -18.73 9.93 4.38
C GLU A 76 -17.42 9.84 3.59
N GLY A 77 -16.86 8.63 3.46
CA GLY A 77 -15.63 8.38 2.68
C GLY A 77 -15.78 8.74 1.21
N ALA A 78 -16.91 8.39 0.59
CA ALA A 78 -17.22 8.77 -0.78
C ALA A 78 -17.32 10.28 -0.95
N ASN A 79 -17.98 10.97 0.00
CA ASN A 79 -18.13 12.43 -0.03
C ASN A 79 -16.78 13.14 0.17
N MET A 80 -15.93 12.66 1.09
CA MET A 80 -14.56 13.15 1.27
C MET A 80 -13.74 13.02 -0.02
N ALA A 81 -13.81 11.86 -0.68
CA ALA A 81 -13.09 11.63 -1.93
C ALA A 81 -13.57 12.56 -3.06
N LYS A 82 -14.89 12.73 -3.23
CA LYS A 82 -15.47 13.68 -4.21
C LYS A 82 -15.04 15.12 -3.92
N ALA A 83 -15.07 15.54 -2.66
CA ALA A 83 -14.63 16.88 -2.25
C ALA A 83 -13.15 17.13 -2.59
N LEU A 84 -12.28 16.15 -2.31
CA LEU A 84 -10.88 16.22 -2.66
C LEU A 84 -10.67 16.35 -4.17
N LEU A 85 -11.32 15.50 -4.98
CA LEU A 85 -11.20 15.52 -6.43
C LEU A 85 -11.68 16.84 -7.03
N LYS A 86 -12.78 17.39 -6.51
CA LYS A 86 -13.24 18.71 -6.91
C LYS A 86 -12.22 19.80 -6.59
N ARG A 87 -11.65 19.77 -5.39
CA ARG A 87 -10.71 20.80 -4.93
C ARG A 87 -9.35 20.71 -5.63
N HIS A 88 -8.82 19.49 -5.85
CA HIS A 88 -7.49 19.32 -6.40
C HIS A 88 -7.44 19.25 -7.93
N LEU A 89 -8.46 18.63 -8.52
CA LEU A 89 -8.46 18.30 -9.95
C LEU A 89 -9.61 18.98 -10.71
N ASN A 90 -10.44 19.78 -10.01
CA ASN A 90 -11.65 20.43 -10.55
C ASN A 90 -12.66 19.42 -11.16
N ILE A 91 -12.66 18.18 -10.67
CA ILE A 91 -13.63 17.16 -11.08
C ILE A 91 -14.89 17.36 -10.23
N ALA A 92 -15.93 17.94 -10.83
CA ALA A 92 -17.22 18.22 -10.21
C ALA A 92 -18.34 17.29 -10.71
N GLU A 93 -18.05 16.43 -11.69
CA GLU A 93 -19.00 15.41 -12.15
C GLU A 93 -19.29 14.40 -11.03
N GLU A 94 -20.53 13.88 -11.01
CA GLU A 94 -20.84 12.74 -10.16
C GLU A 94 -20.29 11.45 -10.78
N PRO A 95 -19.62 10.60 -10.00
CA PRO A 95 -19.14 9.32 -10.49
C PRO A 95 -20.30 8.38 -10.83
N GLN A 96 -20.14 7.60 -11.90
CA GLN A 96 -21.10 6.56 -12.28
C GLN A 96 -21.07 5.37 -11.32
N ALA A 97 -19.89 5.09 -10.75
CA ALA A 97 -19.72 4.05 -9.75
C ALA A 97 -18.73 4.48 -8.68
N VAL A 98 -18.99 4.11 -7.44
CA VAL A 98 -18.15 4.33 -6.28
C VAL A 98 -18.03 3.02 -5.51
N ASN A 99 -16.79 2.65 -5.14
CA ASN A 99 -16.53 1.54 -4.25
C ASN A 99 -15.65 2.02 -3.09
N VAL A 100 -16.11 1.83 -1.87
CA VAL A 100 -15.42 2.27 -0.65
C VAL A 100 -14.99 1.07 0.16
N GLY A 101 -13.72 1.01 0.55
CA GLY A 101 -13.19 -0.04 1.39
C GLY A 101 -12.44 0.52 2.60
N LEU A 102 -12.94 0.27 3.81
CA LEU A 102 -12.19 0.55 5.03
C LEU A 102 -11.22 -0.60 5.30
N GLN A 103 -9.92 -0.32 5.16
CA GLN A 103 -8.85 -1.29 5.37
C GLN A 103 -8.13 -0.95 6.69
N LYS A 104 -8.54 -1.59 7.78
CA LYS A 104 -7.87 -1.44 9.09
C LYS A 104 -6.60 -2.28 9.13
N ASP A 105 -5.53 -1.69 9.65
CA ASP A 105 -4.25 -2.37 9.93
C ASP A 105 -3.73 -3.25 8.77
N CYS A 106 -4.01 -2.85 7.53
CA CYS A 106 -3.74 -3.67 6.35
C CYS A 106 -2.28 -3.65 5.89
N ILE A 107 -1.48 -2.66 6.32
CA ILE A 107 -0.06 -2.55 5.95
C ILE A 107 0.80 -2.78 7.20
N PRO A 108 1.46 -3.94 7.30
CA PRO A 108 2.39 -4.21 8.40
C PRO A 108 3.50 -3.19 8.47
N GLN A 109 3.78 -2.68 9.67
CA GLN A 109 4.86 -1.75 9.91
C GLN A 109 6.09 -2.49 10.47
N TYR A 110 7.22 -2.41 9.76
CA TYR A 110 8.48 -3.02 10.20
C TYR A 110 9.17 -2.08 11.20
N THR A 111 8.77 -2.22 12.46
CA THR A 111 9.34 -1.42 13.56
C THR A 111 10.76 -1.88 13.89
N VAL A 112 11.50 -1.04 14.63
CA VAL A 112 12.84 -1.39 15.13
C VAL A 112 12.80 -2.77 15.80
N GLY A 113 13.78 -3.62 15.46
CA GLY A 113 13.84 -5.01 15.94
C GLY A 113 13.03 -6.01 15.09
N HIS A 114 12.51 -5.63 13.93
CA HIS A 114 11.80 -6.55 13.03
C HIS A 114 12.69 -7.73 12.62
N GLU A 115 13.94 -7.46 12.23
CA GLU A 115 14.90 -8.50 11.84
C GLU A 115 15.12 -9.54 12.94
N GLN A 116 15.30 -9.10 14.17
CA GLN A 116 15.48 -9.99 15.32
C GLN A 116 14.23 -10.84 15.60
N ARG A 117 13.03 -10.27 15.39
CA ARG A 117 11.77 -11.02 15.50
C ARG A 117 11.66 -12.08 14.41
N MET A 118 12.05 -11.75 13.17
CA MET A 118 12.04 -12.70 12.05
C MET A 118 13.06 -13.81 12.24
N TRP A 119 14.24 -13.49 12.76
CA TRP A 119 15.23 -14.49 13.15
C TRP A 119 14.69 -15.47 14.19
N LYS A 120 14.09 -14.97 15.28
CA LYS A 120 13.44 -15.81 16.30
C LYS A 120 12.30 -16.63 15.74
N ALA A 121 11.49 -16.06 14.86
CA ALA A 121 10.42 -16.78 14.17
C ALA A 121 10.98 -17.93 13.31
N SER A 122 12.09 -17.69 12.60
CA SER A 122 12.77 -18.73 11.83
C SER A 122 13.22 -19.89 12.74
N GLU A 123 13.85 -19.60 13.89
CA GLU A 123 14.26 -20.64 14.86
C GLU A 123 13.05 -21.47 15.38
N MET A 124 11.92 -20.79 15.61
CA MET A 124 10.69 -21.49 16.02
C MET A 124 10.14 -22.38 14.91
N LEU A 125 10.20 -21.94 13.65
CA LEU A 125 9.73 -22.69 12.48
C LEU A 125 10.61 -23.92 12.18
N GLU A 126 11.90 -23.89 12.51
CA GLU A 126 12.80 -25.05 12.36
C GLU A 126 12.28 -26.30 13.06
N ARG A 127 11.53 -26.16 14.15
CA ARG A 127 10.91 -27.30 14.89
C ARG A 127 9.94 -28.11 14.02
N PHE A 128 9.41 -27.50 12.98
CA PHE A 128 8.50 -28.18 12.04
C PHE A 128 9.26 -28.93 10.92
N GLN A 129 10.58 -28.90 10.94
CA GLN A 129 11.44 -29.66 10.01
C GLN A 129 11.11 -29.39 8.53
N GLY A 130 10.77 -28.15 8.19
CA GLY A 130 10.41 -27.73 6.84
C GLY A 130 8.99 -28.07 6.39
N ARG A 131 8.15 -28.64 7.28
CA ARG A 131 6.73 -28.90 6.98
C ARG A 131 5.85 -27.66 7.07
N LEU A 132 6.32 -26.61 7.73
CA LEU A 132 5.68 -25.30 7.83
C LEU A 132 6.66 -24.23 7.38
N ARG A 133 6.24 -23.43 6.41
CA ARG A 133 6.99 -22.29 5.89
C ARG A 133 6.07 -21.08 5.84
N VAL A 134 6.66 -19.89 5.87
CA VAL A 134 5.90 -18.63 5.85
C VAL A 134 6.39 -17.73 4.72
N ALA A 135 5.46 -16.99 4.12
CA ALA A 135 5.69 -15.91 3.18
C ALA A 135 4.57 -14.89 3.30
N GLY A 136 4.80 -13.67 2.86
CA GLY A 136 3.78 -12.61 2.83
C GLY A 136 4.27 -11.27 3.34
N ASN A 137 3.36 -10.31 3.35
CA ASN A 137 3.67 -8.91 3.61
C ASN A 137 4.18 -8.62 5.03
N SER A 138 3.94 -9.50 5.99
CA SER A 138 4.40 -9.34 7.38
C SER A 138 5.88 -9.68 7.60
N TYR A 139 6.58 -10.24 6.59
CA TYR A 139 7.92 -10.80 6.78
C TYR A 139 9.01 -10.05 6.03
N THR A 140 8.95 -9.99 4.69
CA THR A 140 10.08 -9.57 3.86
C THR A 140 9.83 -8.37 2.95
N GLY A 141 8.60 -7.91 2.83
CA GLY A 141 8.21 -6.76 2.02
C GLY A 141 6.71 -6.63 1.92
N VAL A 142 6.20 -5.41 2.02
CA VAL A 142 4.76 -5.12 2.11
C VAL A 142 4.06 -5.05 0.75
N GLY A 143 4.83 -4.84 -0.32
CA GLY A 143 4.29 -4.71 -1.67
C GLY A 143 3.82 -6.06 -2.26
N LEU A 144 2.85 -6.01 -3.17
CA LEU A 144 2.34 -7.20 -3.85
C LEU A 144 3.47 -7.99 -4.54
N ASN A 145 4.37 -7.30 -5.25
CA ASN A 145 5.51 -7.95 -5.92
C ASN A 145 6.48 -8.58 -4.93
N ASP A 146 6.64 -8.03 -3.73
CA ASP A 146 7.46 -8.62 -2.67
C ASP A 146 6.82 -9.91 -2.15
N CYS A 147 5.50 -9.92 -1.97
CA CYS A 147 4.75 -11.10 -1.56
C CYS A 147 4.84 -12.22 -2.59
N ILE A 148 4.68 -11.89 -3.89
CA ILE A 148 4.81 -12.86 -4.99
C ILE A 148 6.24 -13.42 -5.03
N ARG A 149 7.25 -12.58 -4.92
CA ARG A 149 8.66 -13.00 -4.88
C ARG A 149 8.92 -13.91 -3.69
N ALA A 150 8.49 -13.53 -2.48
CA ALA A 150 8.65 -14.34 -1.28
C ALA A 150 7.98 -15.71 -1.40
N ALA A 151 6.77 -15.76 -1.94
CA ALA A 151 6.05 -17.02 -2.17
C ALA A 151 6.79 -17.90 -3.17
N LYS A 152 7.26 -17.33 -4.30
CA LYS A 152 8.07 -18.04 -5.30
C LYS A 152 9.35 -18.61 -4.68
N ASP A 153 10.07 -17.81 -3.89
CA ASP A 153 11.31 -18.24 -3.24
C ASP A 153 11.07 -19.41 -2.28
N VAL A 154 9.97 -19.36 -1.50
CA VAL A 154 9.59 -20.47 -0.61
C VAL A 154 9.32 -21.76 -1.39
N VAL A 155 8.58 -21.67 -2.49
CA VAL A 155 8.27 -22.85 -3.33
C VAL A 155 9.53 -23.39 -4.00
N THR A 156 10.38 -22.52 -4.57
CA THR A 156 11.64 -22.93 -5.18
C THR A 156 12.53 -23.67 -4.18
N LYS A 157 12.73 -23.10 -3.00
CA LYS A 157 13.53 -23.73 -1.93
C LYS A 157 12.92 -25.02 -1.38
N LEU A 158 11.57 -25.14 -1.45
CA LEU A 158 10.90 -26.40 -1.10
C LEU A 158 11.26 -27.51 -2.10
N VAL A 159 11.20 -27.20 -3.40
CA VAL A 159 11.52 -28.14 -4.48
C VAL A 159 13.00 -28.54 -4.43
N ASP A 160 13.88 -27.57 -4.22
CA ASP A 160 15.33 -27.77 -4.19
C ASP A 160 15.83 -28.37 -2.85
N GLY A 161 14.98 -28.48 -1.85
CA GLY A 161 15.34 -28.97 -0.53
C GLY A 161 16.30 -28.05 0.26
N THR A 162 16.42 -26.77 -0.12
CA THR A 162 17.42 -25.83 0.42
C THR A 162 16.90 -24.90 1.52
N GLY A 163 15.58 -24.75 1.66
CA GLY A 163 14.95 -23.87 2.67
C GLY A 163 13.99 -24.65 3.57
N ARG A 164 13.79 -24.17 4.80
CA ARG A 164 12.97 -24.86 5.81
C ARG A 164 11.89 -23.97 6.43
N THR A 165 12.07 -22.65 6.41
CA THR A 165 11.21 -21.72 7.18
C THR A 165 10.53 -20.65 6.31
N GLY A 166 11.16 -20.24 5.20
CA GLY A 166 10.81 -19.07 4.39
C GLY A 166 11.43 -17.77 4.90
N LEU A 167 12.14 -17.82 6.03
CA LEU A 167 12.78 -16.68 6.68
C LEU A 167 14.31 -16.80 6.69
N GLU A 168 14.88 -17.62 5.83
CA GLU A 168 16.33 -17.87 5.77
C GLU A 168 17.14 -16.58 5.54
N ALA A 169 16.54 -15.56 4.93
CA ALA A 169 17.20 -14.27 4.70
C ALA A 169 17.60 -13.56 6.01
N PHE A 170 16.96 -13.89 7.13
CA PHE A 170 17.23 -13.34 8.45
C PHE A 170 18.21 -14.20 9.27
N VAL A 171 18.51 -15.40 8.79
CA VAL A 171 19.46 -16.33 9.44
C VAL A 171 20.85 -16.03 8.91
N GLY A 172 21.78 -15.64 9.78
CA GLY A 172 23.18 -15.42 9.40
C GLY A 172 23.63 -13.96 9.33
N GLY A 173 22.81 -13.04 9.90
CA GLY A 173 23.21 -11.64 10.16
C GLY A 173 23.76 -10.95 8.90
N ARG A 174 22.91 -10.44 8.01
CA ARG A 174 23.35 -9.45 7.03
C ARG A 174 23.90 -8.26 7.80
N LYS A 175 25.22 -8.06 7.75
CA LYS A 175 25.83 -6.80 8.20
C LYS A 175 25.29 -5.70 7.29
N TRP A 176 24.32 -4.95 7.76
CA TRP A 176 23.91 -3.72 7.11
C TRP A 176 25.08 -2.75 7.17
N SER A 177 25.75 -2.53 6.04
CA SER A 177 26.68 -1.42 5.92
C SER A 177 25.86 -0.15 5.71
N TRP A 178 25.87 0.75 6.67
CA TRP A 178 25.32 2.08 6.51
C TRP A 178 26.13 2.81 5.43
N VAL A 179 25.50 3.09 4.30
CA VAL A 179 26.08 4.00 3.31
C VAL A 179 25.88 5.41 3.87
N HIS A 180 26.95 6.04 4.33
CA HIS A 180 26.93 7.46 4.66
C HIS A 180 26.71 8.24 3.36
N VAL A 181 25.48 8.66 3.10
CA VAL A 181 25.18 9.64 2.06
C VAL A 181 25.71 10.99 2.56
N LYS A 182 26.75 11.52 1.92
CA LYS A 182 27.23 12.88 2.22
C LYS A 182 26.07 13.84 1.92
N PRO A 183 25.78 14.81 2.83
CA PRO A 183 24.80 15.83 2.53
C PRO A 183 25.19 16.56 1.25
N VAL A 184 24.24 16.69 0.34
CA VAL A 184 24.37 17.53 -0.85
C VAL A 184 24.54 18.97 -0.35
N LYS A 185 25.65 19.63 -0.72
CA LYS A 185 25.92 21.05 -0.38
C LYS A 185 25.00 21.96 -1.18
#